data_a77b387dd1aadf24022e5b5c5758bbb3
#
_entry.id   a77b387dd1aadf24022e5b5c5758bbb3
#
_cell.length_a   1.000
_cell.length_b   1.000
_cell.length_c   1.000
_cell.angle_alpha   90.00
_cell.angle_beta   90.00
_cell.angle_gamma   90.00
#
_symmetry.space_group_name_H-M   'P 1'
#
loop_
_entity.id
_entity.type
_entity.pdbx_description
1 polymer ?
#
loop_
_entity_poly.entity_id
_entity_poly.type
_entity_poly.pdbx_seq_one_letter_code
_entity_poly.pdbx_strand_id
1 'polypeptide(L)'
;TKKYFFGILFFLVSLFVAYFVYQLNLYMSPPKVEIISPRTAYFKKEEKIKIIGKTDKEATVNIFNERIYQNKDGLFEYEMPLQKGRNPLIIEVVGANGKKTSIKKDFFME
;
A
#
# COMPACT_ATOMS: atom_id res chain seq x y z
N THR A 1 -34.87 24.82 28.41
CA THR A 1 -35.63 25.63 27.47
C THR A 1 -35.06 25.49 26.06
N LYS A 2 -35.72 26.08 25.07
CA LYS A 2 -35.42 25.92 23.65
C LYS A 2 -34.01 26.31 23.27
N LYS A 3 -33.41 27.32 23.88
CA LYS A 3 -32.03 27.76 23.55
C LYS A 3 -30.99 26.70 23.85
N TYR A 4 -31.12 26.05 24.99
CA TYR A 4 -30.18 24.98 25.37
C TYR A 4 -30.38 23.74 24.53
N PHE A 5 -31.59 23.44 24.15
CA PHE A 5 -31.91 22.31 23.29
C PHE A 5 -31.21 22.41 21.92
N PHE A 6 -31.29 23.58 21.29
CA PHE A 6 -30.63 23.76 19.99
C PHE A 6 -29.10 23.71 20.11
N GLY A 7 -28.53 24.23 21.19
CA GLY A 7 -27.08 24.14 21.42
C GLY A 7 -26.60 22.72 21.59
N ILE A 8 -27.32 21.92 22.35
CA ILE A 8 -27.00 20.51 22.59
C ILE A 8 -27.13 19.73 21.27
N LEU A 9 -28.23 19.98 20.54
CA LEU A 9 -28.43 19.30 19.26
C LEU A 9 -27.34 19.63 18.27
N PHE A 10 -26.94 20.89 18.16
CA PHE A 10 -25.83 21.30 17.28
C PHE A 10 -24.53 20.60 17.67
N PHE A 11 -24.23 20.50 18.96
CA PHE A 11 -23.03 19.84 19.45
C PHE A 11 -23.02 18.36 19.08
N LEU A 12 -24.15 17.67 19.26
CA LEU A 12 -24.28 16.25 18.93
C LEU A 12 -24.11 16.01 17.43
N VAL A 13 -24.70 16.85 16.60
CA VAL A 13 -24.57 16.75 15.14
C VAL A 13 -23.11 16.97 14.72
N SER A 14 -22.43 17.95 15.35
CA SER A 14 -21.02 18.20 15.07
C SER A 14 -20.15 17.01 15.38
N LEU A 15 -20.38 16.33 16.51
CA LEU A 15 -19.66 15.12 16.88
C LEU A 15 -19.91 14.00 15.87
N PHE A 16 -21.14 13.83 15.44
CA PHE A 16 -21.50 12.81 14.46
C PHE A 16 -20.82 13.05 13.12
N VAL A 17 -20.83 14.30 12.65
CA VAL A 17 -20.17 14.67 11.39
C VAL A 17 -18.66 14.42 11.47
N ALA A 18 -18.04 14.82 12.59
CA ALA A 18 -16.60 14.58 12.80
C ALA A 18 -16.27 13.10 12.77
N TYR A 19 -17.08 12.28 13.42
CA TYR A 19 -16.90 10.83 13.42
C TYR A 19 -17.05 10.25 12.01
N PHE A 20 -18.05 10.70 11.28
CA PHE A 20 -18.31 10.23 9.92
C PHE A 20 -17.17 10.58 8.98
N VAL A 21 -16.64 11.81 9.06
CA VAL A 21 -15.47 12.22 8.25
C VAL A 21 -14.26 11.36 8.58
N TYR A 22 -14.03 11.07 9.86
CA TYR A 22 -12.94 10.21 10.28
C TYR A 22 -13.05 8.81 9.66
N GLN A 23 -14.25 8.23 9.68
CA GLN A 23 -14.49 6.92 9.08
C GLN A 23 -14.26 6.93 7.57
N LEU A 24 -14.71 7.97 6.88
CA LEU A 24 -14.47 8.11 5.44
C LEU A 24 -12.98 8.17 5.13
N ASN A 25 -12.19 8.89 5.92
CA ASN A 25 -10.75 8.97 5.72
C ASN A 25 -10.09 7.60 5.85
N LEU A 26 -10.53 6.78 6.80
CA LEU A 26 -10.02 5.41 6.94
C LEU A 26 -10.34 4.56 5.72
N TYR A 27 -11.56 4.67 5.18
CA TYR A 27 -11.96 3.91 3.99
C TYR A 27 -11.29 4.41 2.73
N MET A 28 -10.96 5.68 2.66
CA MET A 28 -10.38 6.29 1.47
C MET A 28 -8.86 6.32 1.48
N SER A 29 -8.24 5.78 2.52
CA SER A 29 -6.79 5.69 2.58
C SER A 29 -6.25 4.77 1.49
N PRO A 30 -5.14 5.13 0.83
CA PRO A 30 -4.52 4.22 -0.14
C PRO A 30 -3.96 2.99 0.57
N PRO A 31 -3.83 1.85 -0.12
CA PRO A 31 -3.28 0.64 0.50
C PRO A 31 -1.82 0.86 0.88
N LYS A 32 -1.41 0.25 2.00
CA LYS A 32 -0.03 0.28 2.43
C LYS A 32 0.70 -0.90 1.81
N VAL A 33 1.92 -0.66 1.34
CA VAL A 33 2.75 -1.71 0.78
C VAL A 33 4.14 -1.59 1.38
N GLU A 34 4.71 -2.74 1.77
CA GLU A 34 6.02 -2.81 2.39
C GLU A 34 6.83 -3.91 1.74
N ILE A 35 8.09 -3.62 1.42
CA ILE A 35 9.02 -4.63 0.91
C ILE A 35 9.75 -5.24 2.10
N ILE A 36 9.51 -6.54 2.34
CA ILE A 36 10.11 -7.26 3.45
C ILE A 36 11.49 -7.76 3.08
N SER A 37 11.66 -8.25 1.85
CA SER A 37 12.92 -8.80 1.36
C SER A 37 13.06 -8.52 -0.13
N PRO A 38 14.24 -8.25 -0.64
CA PRO A 38 15.51 -8.14 0.09
C PRO A 38 15.63 -6.80 0.80
N ARG A 39 16.35 -6.76 1.92
CA ARG A 39 16.60 -5.52 2.65
C ARG A 39 17.76 -4.73 2.08
N THR A 40 18.63 -5.40 1.34
CA THR A 40 19.76 -4.75 0.67
C THR A 40 19.38 -4.36 -0.75
N ALA A 41 19.93 -3.26 -1.23
CA ALA A 41 19.72 -2.81 -2.60
C ALA A 41 20.94 -3.13 -3.50
N TYR A 42 21.99 -3.73 -2.93
CA TYR A 42 23.24 -3.96 -3.66
C TYR A 42 23.54 -5.47 -3.74
N PHE A 43 23.82 -5.95 -4.95
CA PHE A 43 24.10 -7.34 -5.24
C PHE A 43 25.37 -7.47 -6.06
N LYS A 44 26.08 -8.58 -5.92
CA LYS A 44 27.37 -8.78 -6.61
C LYS A 44 27.25 -9.64 -7.85
N LYS A 45 26.64 -10.82 -7.77
CA LYS A 45 26.59 -11.77 -8.88
C LYS A 45 25.27 -12.53 -8.98
N GLU A 46 24.19 -11.98 -8.48
CA GLU A 46 22.89 -12.66 -8.56
C GLU A 46 22.29 -12.45 -9.95
N GLU A 47 21.80 -13.53 -10.56
CA GLU A 47 21.08 -13.45 -11.82
C GLU A 47 19.65 -12.96 -11.62
N LYS A 48 19.06 -13.27 -10.49
CA LYS A 48 17.71 -12.88 -10.12
C LYS A 48 17.58 -12.78 -8.61
N ILE A 49 16.63 -11.99 -8.17
CA ILE A 49 16.32 -11.85 -6.75
C ILE A 49 14.84 -12.10 -6.54
N LYS A 50 14.51 -12.59 -5.34
CA LYS A 50 13.14 -12.82 -4.95
C LYS A 50 12.66 -11.64 -4.11
N ILE A 51 11.65 -10.94 -4.59
CA ILE A 51 11.05 -9.82 -3.89
C ILE A 51 9.88 -10.35 -3.08
N ILE A 52 9.89 -10.07 -1.78
CA ILE A 52 8.77 -10.41 -0.90
C ILE A 52 8.22 -9.12 -0.33
N GLY A 53 6.95 -8.88 -0.56
CA GLY A 53 6.27 -7.69 -0.07
C GLY A 53 5.01 -8.05 0.68
N LYS A 54 4.50 -7.09 1.41
CA LYS A 54 3.25 -7.23 2.17
C LYS A 54 2.35 -6.04 1.90
N THR A 55 1.08 -6.33 1.67
CA THR A 55 0.06 -5.30 1.47
C THR A 55 -1.27 -5.84 2.00
N ASP A 56 -2.34 -5.05 1.87
CA ASP A 56 -3.67 -5.48 2.28
C ASP A 56 -4.11 -6.70 1.48
N LYS A 57 -4.77 -7.65 2.13
CA LYS A 57 -5.24 -8.89 1.51
C LYS A 57 -6.17 -8.65 0.32
N GLU A 58 -6.95 -7.58 0.40
CA GLU A 58 -7.96 -7.26 -0.61
C GLU A 58 -7.43 -6.38 -1.73
N ALA A 59 -6.18 -5.96 -1.65
CA ALA A 59 -5.55 -5.11 -2.65
C ALA A 59 -5.11 -5.94 -3.86
N THR A 60 -5.00 -5.28 -5.00
CA THR A 60 -4.47 -5.87 -6.23
C THR A 60 -3.05 -5.36 -6.44
N VAL A 61 -2.11 -6.28 -6.62
CA VAL A 61 -0.69 -5.96 -6.81
C VAL A 61 -0.32 -6.20 -8.27
N ASN A 62 0.32 -5.21 -8.89
CA ASN A 62 0.85 -5.32 -10.25
C ASN A 62 2.33 -4.92 -10.24
N ILE A 63 3.16 -5.75 -10.84
CA ILE A 63 4.60 -5.50 -11.01
C ILE A 63 4.91 -5.68 -12.49
N PHE A 64 5.38 -4.61 -13.13
CA PHE A 64 5.66 -4.59 -14.59
C PHE A 64 4.47 -5.09 -15.42
N ASN A 65 3.27 -4.60 -15.08
CA ASN A 65 2.01 -4.96 -15.74
C ASN A 65 1.58 -6.42 -15.56
N GLU A 66 2.24 -7.14 -14.67
CA GLU A 66 1.88 -8.52 -14.32
C GLU A 66 1.17 -8.53 -12.98
N ARG A 67 0.02 -9.20 -12.91
CA ARG A 67 -0.74 -9.29 -11.66
C ARG A 67 -0.09 -10.33 -10.74
N ILE A 68 0.20 -9.91 -9.52
CA ILE A 68 0.80 -10.76 -8.50
C ILE A 68 -0.24 -11.00 -7.41
N TYR A 69 -0.38 -12.25 -6.98
CA TYR A 69 -1.39 -12.64 -5.99
C TYR A 69 -0.76 -12.76 -4.60
N GLN A 70 -1.44 -12.20 -3.60
CA GLN A 70 -1.04 -12.31 -2.21
C GLN A 70 -1.56 -13.61 -1.61
N ASN A 71 -0.87 -14.09 -0.55
CA ASN A 71 -1.36 -15.20 0.25
C ASN A 71 -2.35 -14.70 1.33
N LYS A 72 -2.73 -15.60 2.25
CA LYS A 72 -3.67 -15.28 3.33
C LYS A 72 -3.21 -14.15 4.26
N ASP A 73 -1.90 -13.96 4.36
CA ASP A 73 -1.32 -12.94 5.24
C ASP A 73 -1.03 -11.63 4.51
N GLY A 74 -1.40 -11.54 3.23
CA GLY A 74 -1.15 -10.36 2.43
C GLY A 74 0.27 -10.29 1.86
N LEU A 75 1.00 -11.39 1.91
CA LEU A 75 2.36 -11.48 1.37
C LEU A 75 2.33 -11.87 -0.09
N PHE A 76 3.15 -11.21 -0.89
CA PHE A 76 3.32 -11.56 -2.30
C PHE A 76 4.80 -11.74 -2.61
N GLU A 77 5.09 -12.56 -3.64
CA GLU A 77 6.44 -12.86 -4.08
C GLU A 77 6.58 -12.58 -5.57
N TYR A 78 7.73 -12.06 -5.95
CA TYR A 78 8.05 -11.79 -7.35
C TYR A 78 9.53 -12.05 -7.58
N GLU A 79 9.86 -12.85 -8.61
CA GLU A 79 11.24 -13.04 -9.02
C GLU A 79 11.61 -12.00 -10.06
N MET A 80 12.61 -11.19 -9.76
CA MET A 80 13.07 -10.12 -10.63
C MET A 80 14.43 -10.47 -11.18
N PRO A 81 14.60 -10.53 -12.53
CA PRO A 81 15.91 -10.70 -13.10
C PRO A 81 16.76 -9.45 -12.89
N LEU A 82 18.04 -9.64 -12.61
CA LEU A 82 18.97 -8.55 -12.42
C LEU A 82 19.90 -8.40 -13.61
N GLN A 83 20.13 -7.16 -14.00
CA GLN A 83 21.13 -6.81 -15.02
C GLN A 83 22.23 -6.03 -14.33
N LYS A 84 23.39 -5.99 -14.96
CA LYS A 84 24.50 -5.19 -14.45
C LYS A 84 24.10 -3.72 -14.40
N GLY A 85 24.36 -3.08 -13.27
CA GLY A 85 24.00 -1.70 -13.05
C GLY A 85 22.68 -1.52 -12.31
N ARG A 86 21.91 -0.54 -12.70
CA ARG A 86 20.67 -0.16 -12.03
C ARG A 86 19.48 -0.99 -12.52
N ASN A 87 18.71 -1.52 -11.58
CA ASN A 87 17.49 -2.31 -11.86
C ASN A 87 16.32 -1.66 -11.12
N PRO A 88 15.49 -0.86 -11.79
CA PRO A 88 14.34 -0.22 -11.13
C PRO A 88 13.21 -1.22 -10.96
N LEU A 89 12.59 -1.20 -9.77
CA LEU A 89 11.40 -1.99 -9.46
C LEU A 89 10.26 -1.01 -9.19
N ILE A 90 9.15 -1.19 -9.88
CA ILE A 90 7.95 -0.39 -9.67
C ILE A 90 6.82 -1.33 -9.30
N ILE A 91 6.24 -1.14 -8.12
CA ILE A 91 5.12 -1.92 -7.63
C ILE A 91 3.91 -1.02 -7.55
N GLU A 92 2.83 -1.39 -8.23
CA GLU A 92 1.55 -0.70 -8.17
C GLU A 92 0.57 -1.54 -7.38
N VAL A 93 -0.09 -0.92 -6.39
CA VAL A 93 -1.07 -1.59 -5.56
C VAL A 93 -2.36 -0.79 -5.61
N VAL A 94 -3.46 -1.46 -5.92
CA VAL A 94 -4.79 -0.87 -5.95
C VAL A 94 -5.59 -1.48 -4.81
N GLY A 95 -6.05 -0.64 -3.89
CA GLY A 95 -6.86 -1.10 -2.76
C GLY A 95 -8.28 -1.46 -3.17
N ALA A 96 -9.00 -2.12 -2.28
CA ALA A 96 -10.41 -2.48 -2.49
C ALA A 96 -11.28 -1.24 -2.71
N ASN A 97 -10.85 -0.09 -2.20
CA ASN A 97 -11.56 1.19 -2.38
C ASN A 97 -11.19 1.91 -3.68
N GLY A 98 -10.39 1.29 -4.54
CA GLY A 98 -9.96 1.88 -5.80
C GLY A 98 -8.79 2.85 -5.73
N LYS A 99 -8.26 3.11 -4.53
CA LYS A 99 -7.10 3.98 -4.36
C LYS A 99 -5.83 3.26 -4.74
N LYS A 100 -4.89 3.97 -5.36
CA LYS A 100 -3.64 3.40 -5.85
C LYS A 100 -2.45 3.88 -5.02
N THR A 101 -1.50 2.97 -4.82
CA THR A 101 -0.21 3.29 -4.24
C THR A 101 0.86 2.73 -5.16
N SER A 102 1.85 3.54 -5.50
CA SER A 102 3.00 3.10 -6.29
C SER A 102 4.25 3.30 -5.48
N ILE A 103 5.09 2.28 -5.43
CA ILE A 103 6.42 2.42 -4.82
C ILE A 103 7.47 2.06 -5.85
N LYS A 104 8.60 2.76 -5.76
CA LYS A 104 9.73 2.54 -6.64
C LYS A 104 10.96 2.27 -5.80
N LYS A 105 11.70 1.22 -6.16
CA LYS A 105 12.94 0.89 -5.50
C LYS A 105 13.98 0.50 -6.55
N ASP A 106 15.19 1.03 -6.41
CA ASP A 106 16.29 0.71 -7.31
C ASP A 106 17.20 -0.32 -6.66
N PHE A 107 17.52 -1.38 -7.41
CA PHE A 107 18.51 -2.37 -7.03
C PHE A 107 19.71 -2.24 -7.94
N PHE A 108 20.90 -2.50 -7.40
CA PHE A 108 22.16 -2.34 -8.12
C PHE A 108 22.94 -3.66 -8.08
N MET A 109 23.49 -4.04 -9.23
CA MET A 109 24.34 -5.22 -9.34
C MET A 109 25.68 -4.81 -9.94
N GLU A 110 26.77 -5.33 -9.34
CA GLU A 110 28.13 -5.10 -9.82
C GLU A 110 28.40 -5.72 -11.19
#